data_caf6958ceaa582b08fc9f3401858a320
#
_entry.id   caf6958ceaa582b08fc9f3401858a320
#
_cell.length_a   1.000
_cell.length_b   1.000
_cell.length_c   1.000
_cell.angle_alpha   90.00
_cell.angle_beta   90.00
_cell.angle_gamma   90.00
#
_symmetry.space_group_name_H-M   'P 1'
#
loop_
_entity.id
_entity.type
_entity.pdbx_description
1 polymer ?
#
loop_
_entity_poly.entity_id
_entity_poly.type
_entity_poly.pdbx_seq_one_letter_code
_entity_poly.pdbx_strand_id
1 'polypeptide(L)'
;MADTRILLVDDEKEVTALLAKRLVRRGYQCDTAADGLQAVEAMREQPFPIVVMDVNMPNMDGIAALKIIVEQWPTAQVILLSGHADMQLAVQAMSEGAFGYLMKPVDFDELLFKIEDAAMQSRLEGPESDMAR
;
A
#
# COMPACT_ATOMS: atom_id res chain seq x y z
N MET A 1 1.03 5.62 -14.85
CA MET A 1 0.63 7.00 -15.14
C MET A 1 1.17 7.92 -14.08
N ALA A 2 1.54 9.13 -14.50
CA ALA A 2 2.14 10.11 -13.59
C ALA A 2 1.25 10.51 -12.43
N ASP A 3 -0.05 10.26 -12.54
CA ASP A 3 -1.01 10.71 -11.54
C ASP A 3 -1.45 9.62 -10.57
N THR A 4 -0.81 8.46 -10.62
CA THR A 4 -1.15 7.39 -9.70
C THR A 4 -0.81 7.80 -8.27
N ARG A 5 -1.79 7.67 -7.38
CA ARG A 5 -1.66 8.08 -6.00
C ARG A 5 -1.33 6.89 -5.12
N ILE A 6 -0.36 7.08 -4.24
CA ILE A 6 0.12 6.04 -3.32
C ILE A 6 0.01 6.54 -1.90
N LEU A 7 -0.52 5.71 -1.02
CA LEU A 7 -0.52 5.98 0.41
C LEU A 7 0.60 5.16 1.05
N LEU A 8 1.54 5.82 1.70
CA LEU A 8 2.64 5.17 2.41
C LEU A 8 2.33 5.19 3.91
N VAL A 9 2.30 4.02 4.53
CA VAL A 9 1.88 3.88 5.92
C VAL A 9 2.98 3.23 6.73
N ASP A 10 3.56 3.99 7.65
CA ASP A 10 4.63 3.52 8.52
C ASP A 10 4.75 4.52 9.67
N ASP A 11 5.00 4.04 10.89
CA ASP A 11 5.17 4.93 12.02
C ASP A 11 6.54 5.61 12.03
N GLU A 12 7.46 5.15 11.18
CA GLU A 12 8.77 5.80 11.02
C GLU A 12 8.68 6.89 9.95
N LYS A 13 8.47 8.11 10.38
CA LYS A 13 8.24 9.24 9.47
C LYS A 13 9.39 9.48 8.51
N GLU A 14 10.61 9.22 8.94
CA GLU A 14 11.77 9.41 8.07
C GLU A 14 11.75 8.43 6.90
N VAL A 15 11.31 7.20 7.16
CA VAL A 15 11.21 6.17 6.12
C VAL A 15 10.17 6.55 5.08
N THR A 16 8.98 6.95 5.53
CA THR A 16 7.92 7.32 4.58
C THR A 16 8.29 8.58 3.79
N ALA A 17 8.93 9.55 4.44
CA ALA A 17 9.34 10.77 3.76
C ALA A 17 10.37 10.47 2.66
N LEU A 18 11.33 9.59 2.94
CA LEU A 18 12.34 9.25 1.95
C LEU A 18 11.73 8.48 0.78
N LEU A 19 10.88 7.50 1.06
CA LEU A 19 10.23 6.74 0.00
C LEU A 19 9.32 7.64 -0.84
N ALA A 20 8.55 8.52 -0.19
CA ALA A 20 7.69 9.45 -0.90
C ALA A 20 8.48 10.32 -1.86
N LYS A 21 9.61 10.86 -1.40
CA LYS A 21 10.45 11.71 -2.22
C LYS A 21 10.94 10.98 -3.47
N ARG A 22 11.35 9.73 -3.30
CA ARG A 22 11.85 8.94 -4.42
C ARG A 22 10.73 8.59 -5.40
N LEU A 23 9.55 8.26 -4.89
CA LEU A 23 8.42 7.90 -5.73
C LEU A 23 7.88 9.10 -6.49
N VAL A 24 7.84 10.27 -5.86
CA VAL A 24 7.43 11.50 -6.52
C VAL A 24 8.34 11.79 -7.71
N ARG A 25 9.63 11.54 -7.58
CA ARG A 25 10.57 11.71 -8.69
C ARG A 25 10.29 10.79 -9.87
N ARG A 26 9.59 9.69 -9.61
CA ARG A 26 9.20 8.73 -10.65
C ARG A 26 7.79 9.00 -11.20
N GLY A 27 7.16 10.11 -10.80
CA GLY A 27 5.89 10.52 -11.36
C GLY A 27 4.65 10.13 -10.55
N TYR A 28 4.83 9.59 -9.35
CA TYR A 28 3.71 9.23 -8.48
C TYR A 28 3.35 10.38 -7.56
N GLN A 29 2.11 10.37 -7.09
CA GLN A 29 1.67 11.27 -6.02
C GLN A 29 1.61 10.45 -4.75
N CYS A 30 2.20 10.95 -3.65
CA CYS A 30 2.30 10.20 -2.41
C CYS A 30 1.76 11.00 -1.23
N ASP A 31 0.93 10.35 -0.43
CA ASP A 31 0.56 10.84 0.89
C ASP A 31 1.05 9.84 1.91
N THR A 32 1.13 10.25 3.16
CA THR A 32 1.63 9.39 4.23
C THR A 32 0.62 9.29 5.37
N ALA A 33 0.68 8.16 6.08
CA ALA A 33 -0.07 7.94 7.30
C ALA A 33 0.84 7.26 8.30
N ALA A 34 0.62 7.51 9.58
CA ALA A 34 1.53 7.03 10.62
C ALA A 34 1.14 5.66 11.19
N ASP A 35 -0.09 5.22 10.98
CA ASP A 35 -0.55 3.93 11.47
C ASP A 35 -1.76 3.47 10.66
N GLY A 36 -2.25 2.27 10.99
CA GLY A 36 -3.37 1.69 10.27
C GLY A 36 -4.67 2.47 10.39
N LEU A 37 -4.89 3.08 11.55
CA LEU A 37 -6.09 3.88 11.74
C LEU A 37 -6.09 5.10 10.83
N GLN A 38 -4.97 5.81 10.78
CA GLN A 38 -4.84 6.97 9.88
C GLN A 38 -4.94 6.54 8.42
N ALA A 39 -4.44 5.35 8.09
CA ALA A 39 -4.53 4.84 6.72
C ALA A 39 -5.99 4.64 6.31
N VAL A 40 -6.79 4.04 7.18
CA VAL A 40 -8.21 3.82 6.90
C VAL A 40 -8.94 5.17 6.77
N GLU A 41 -8.62 6.11 7.63
CA GLU A 41 -9.22 7.45 7.55
C GLU A 41 -8.85 8.16 6.25
N ALA A 42 -7.60 8.03 5.82
CA ALA A 42 -7.16 8.62 4.55
C ALA A 42 -7.91 8.01 3.37
N MET A 43 -8.12 6.69 3.41
CA MET A 43 -8.87 6.01 2.36
C MET A 43 -10.32 6.48 2.31
N ARG A 44 -10.92 6.78 3.46
CA ARG A 44 -12.29 7.27 3.49
C ARG A 44 -12.43 8.66 2.90
N GLU A 45 -11.44 9.50 3.11
CA GLU A 45 -11.47 10.85 2.56
C GLU A 45 -11.30 10.84 1.06
N GLN A 46 -10.34 10.09 0.57
CA GLN A 46 -10.08 9.98 -0.86
C GLN A 46 -9.32 8.69 -1.10
N PRO A 47 -9.96 7.65 -1.63
CA PRO A 47 -9.32 6.36 -1.78
C PRO A 47 -8.06 6.42 -2.65
N PHE A 48 -7.07 5.61 -2.29
CA PHE A 48 -5.83 5.47 -3.03
C PHE A 48 -5.83 4.12 -3.76
N PRO A 49 -5.41 4.07 -5.01
CA PRO A 49 -5.34 2.78 -5.70
C PRO A 49 -4.24 1.88 -5.17
N ILE A 50 -3.22 2.45 -4.53
CA ILE A 50 -2.09 1.69 -4.00
C ILE A 50 -1.80 2.13 -2.59
N VAL A 51 -1.64 1.14 -1.69
CA VAL A 51 -1.26 1.38 -0.30
C VAL A 51 -0.01 0.54 -0.02
N VAL A 52 1.05 1.19 0.46
CA VAL A 52 2.28 0.51 0.90
C VAL A 52 2.33 0.66 2.41
N MET A 53 2.29 -0.44 3.14
CA MET A 53 2.01 -0.39 4.57
C MET A 53 2.86 -1.37 5.36
N ASP A 54 3.47 -0.87 6.44
CA ASP A 54 4.19 -1.71 7.39
C ASP A 54 3.22 -2.64 8.10
N VAL A 55 3.63 -3.88 8.30
CA VAL A 55 2.83 -4.86 9.04
C VAL A 55 2.72 -4.49 10.51
N ASN A 56 3.82 -4.03 11.10
CA ASN A 56 3.90 -3.82 12.54
C ASN A 56 3.87 -2.34 12.90
N MET A 57 2.71 -1.87 13.35
CA MET A 57 2.50 -0.47 13.69
C MET A 57 1.67 -0.35 14.97
N PRO A 58 1.78 0.79 15.69
CA PRO A 58 0.93 1.03 16.85
C PRO A 58 -0.53 1.32 16.44
N ASN A 59 -1.41 1.29 17.40
CA ASN A 59 -2.84 1.56 17.29
C ASN A 59 -3.60 0.52 16.46
N MET A 60 -3.39 0.50 15.17
CA MET A 60 -3.97 -0.54 14.31
C MET A 60 -2.85 -1.08 13.43
N ASP A 61 -2.54 -2.37 13.56
CA ASP A 61 -1.49 -2.99 12.78
C ASP A 61 -1.87 -3.15 11.31
N GLY A 62 -0.87 -3.49 10.48
CA GLY A 62 -1.08 -3.56 9.04
C GLY A 62 -2.07 -4.63 8.60
N ILE A 63 -2.16 -5.75 9.33
CA ILE A 63 -3.11 -6.80 8.95
C ILE A 63 -4.55 -6.37 9.22
N ALA A 64 -4.80 -5.73 10.36
CA ALA A 64 -6.13 -5.23 10.68
C ALA A 64 -6.56 -4.17 9.66
N ALA A 65 -5.65 -3.26 9.33
CA ALA A 65 -5.94 -2.22 8.33
C ALA A 65 -6.17 -2.84 6.95
N LEU A 66 -5.38 -3.83 6.58
CA LEU A 66 -5.54 -4.54 5.31
C LEU A 66 -6.94 -5.10 5.16
N LYS A 67 -7.44 -5.78 6.20
CA LYS A 67 -8.77 -6.39 6.14
C LYS A 67 -9.86 -5.35 5.87
N ILE A 68 -9.76 -4.21 6.51
CA ILE A 68 -10.72 -3.13 6.31
C ILE A 68 -10.61 -2.56 4.89
N ILE A 69 -9.39 -2.31 4.44
CA ILE A 69 -9.17 -1.70 3.14
C ILE A 69 -9.65 -2.62 2.02
N VAL A 70 -9.32 -3.89 2.09
CA VAL A 70 -9.72 -4.86 1.06
C VAL A 70 -11.24 -4.99 1.00
N GLU A 71 -11.90 -4.98 2.15
CA GLU A 71 -13.35 -5.10 2.21
C GLU A 71 -14.05 -3.88 1.65
N GLN A 72 -13.60 -2.69 2.04
CA GLN A 72 -14.28 -1.44 1.67
C GLN A 72 -13.84 -0.88 0.32
N TRP A 73 -12.62 -1.15 -0.10
CA TRP A 73 -12.08 -0.65 -1.37
C TRP A 73 -11.41 -1.79 -2.13
N PRO A 74 -12.22 -2.69 -2.71
CA PRO A 74 -11.67 -3.93 -3.31
C PRO A 74 -10.74 -3.73 -4.49
N THR A 75 -10.74 -2.56 -5.12
CA THR A 75 -9.79 -2.29 -6.21
C THR A 75 -8.47 -1.73 -5.74
N ALA A 76 -8.37 -1.34 -4.46
CA ALA A 76 -7.10 -0.86 -3.92
C ALA A 76 -6.13 -2.03 -3.74
N GLN A 77 -4.89 -1.81 -4.11
CA GLN A 77 -3.86 -2.85 -4.01
C GLN A 77 -2.95 -2.53 -2.84
N VAL A 78 -2.84 -3.46 -1.90
CA VAL A 78 -2.06 -3.25 -0.69
C VAL A 78 -0.78 -4.07 -0.77
N ILE A 79 0.37 -3.40 -0.63
CA ILE A 79 1.69 -4.01 -0.56
C ILE A 79 2.17 -3.86 0.88
N LEU A 80 2.49 -4.97 1.52
CA LEU A 80 2.94 -4.94 2.90
C LEU A 80 4.47 -4.97 2.99
N LEU A 81 5.00 -4.25 3.97
CA LEU A 81 6.42 -4.26 4.28
C LEU A 81 6.60 -4.97 5.61
N SER A 82 7.51 -5.92 5.68
CA SER A 82 7.65 -6.73 6.88
C SER A 82 9.12 -7.03 7.17
N GLY A 83 9.47 -7.03 8.47
CA GLY A 83 10.77 -7.53 8.90
C GLY A 83 10.74 -9.03 9.02
N HIS A 84 11.92 -9.63 9.29
CA HIS A 84 12.05 -11.08 9.43
C HIS A 84 11.09 -11.65 10.48
N ALA A 85 10.93 -10.96 11.59
CA ALA A 85 10.10 -11.45 12.68
C ALA A 85 8.62 -11.53 12.32
N ASP A 86 8.20 -10.80 11.28
CA ASP A 86 6.80 -10.67 10.91
C ASP A 86 6.47 -11.37 9.60
N MET A 87 7.37 -12.21 9.09
CA MET A 87 7.18 -12.85 7.79
C MET A 87 5.94 -13.74 7.73
N GLN A 88 5.63 -14.43 8.82
CA GLN A 88 4.43 -15.27 8.83
C GLN A 88 3.17 -14.44 8.70
N LEU A 89 3.16 -13.26 9.31
CA LEU A 89 2.03 -12.34 9.18
C LEU A 89 1.88 -11.84 7.74
N ALA A 90 3.01 -11.53 7.09
CA ALA A 90 2.98 -11.09 5.71
C ALA A 90 2.45 -12.19 4.78
N VAL A 91 2.88 -13.42 4.99
CA VAL A 91 2.39 -14.55 4.20
C VAL A 91 0.89 -14.76 4.42
N GLN A 92 0.45 -14.68 5.68
CA GLN A 92 -0.97 -14.79 6.00
C GLN A 92 -1.78 -13.69 5.30
N ALA A 93 -1.22 -12.50 5.21
CA ALA A 93 -1.89 -11.36 4.57
C ALA A 93 -2.19 -11.61 3.10
N MET A 94 -1.40 -12.44 2.44
CA MET A 94 -1.69 -12.79 1.05
C MET A 94 -3.04 -13.50 0.92
N SER A 95 -3.39 -14.35 1.88
CA SER A 95 -4.70 -15.01 1.88
C SER A 95 -5.82 -14.05 2.28
N GLU A 96 -5.46 -12.93 2.89
CA GLU A 96 -6.43 -11.91 3.31
C GLU A 96 -6.62 -10.83 2.25
N GLY A 97 -5.98 -10.96 1.09
CA GLY A 97 -6.20 -10.05 -0.03
C GLY A 97 -5.10 -9.06 -0.33
N ALA A 98 -3.94 -9.16 0.31
CA ALA A 98 -2.82 -8.28 -0.03
C ALA A 98 -2.34 -8.58 -1.46
N PHE A 99 -1.91 -7.54 -2.16
CA PHE A 99 -1.34 -7.70 -3.50
C PHE A 99 0.04 -8.37 -3.43
N GLY A 100 0.83 -7.99 -2.43
CA GLY A 100 2.15 -8.57 -2.27
C GLY A 100 2.79 -8.09 -0.97
N TYR A 101 4.01 -8.53 -0.74
CA TYR A 101 4.80 -8.05 0.40
C TYR A 101 6.26 -7.99 0.01
N LEU A 102 7.00 -7.15 0.74
CA LEU A 102 8.45 -7.02 0.58
C LEU A 102 9.10 -7.03 1.95
N MET A 103 10.31 -7.55 2.02
CA MET A 103 11.06 -7.56 3.27
C MET A 103 11.81 -6.28 3.50
N LYS A 104 11.89 -5.86 4.76
CA LYS A 104 12.75 -4.75 5.16
C LYS A 104 14.17 -5.24 5.39
N PRO A 105 15.18 -4.47 5.09
CA PRO A 105 15.13 -3.11 4.53
C PRO A 105 14.66 -3.14 3.09
N VAL A 106 13.84 -2.15 2.73
CA VAL A 106 13.18 -2.13 1.42
C VAL A 106 14.20 -1.78 0.33
N ASP A 107 14.26 -2.63 -0.68
CA ASP A 107 14.99 -2.31 -1.91
C ASP A 107 14.05 -1.46 -2.77
N PHE A 108 14.48 -0.23 -3.10
CA PHE A 108 13.62 0.68 -3.81
C PHE A 108 13.20 0.16 -5.18
N ASP A 109 14.11 -0.48 -5.89
CA ASP A 109 13.78 -1.00 -7.22
C ASP A 109 12.75 -2.11 -7.15
N GLU A 110 12.85 -2.99 -6.14
CA GLU A 110 11.83 -4.01 -5.92
C GLU A 110 10.48 -3.38 -5.58
N LEU A 111 10.49 -2.37 -4.75
CA LEU A 111 9.25 -1.66 -4.38
C LEU A 111 8.64 -1.00 -5.60
N LEU A 112 9.44 -0.32 -6.39
CA LEU A 112 8.97 0.36 -7.60
C LEU A 112 8.34 -0.63 -8.58
N PHE A 113 8.99 -1.76 -8.78
CA PHE A 113 8.46 -2.80 -9.67
C PHE A 113 7.12 -3.33 -9.16
N LYS A 114 7.03 -3.59 -7.86
CA LYS A 114 5.80 -4.06 -7.25
C LYS A 114 4.68 -3.03 -7.36
N ILE A 115 5.01 -1.76 -7.19
CA ILE A 115 4.05 -0.68 -7.34
C ILE A 115 3.54 -0.59 -8.78
N GLU A 116 4.42 -0.75 -9.75
CA GLU A 116 4.02 -0.72 -11.15
C GLU A 116 3.05 -1.86 -11.48
N ASP A 117 3.32 -3.05 -10.96
CA ASP A 117 2.41 -4.19 -11.12
C ASP A 117 1.07 -3.91 -10.45
N ALA A 118 1.11 -3.38 -9.23
CA ALA A 118 -0.09 -3.07 -8.48
C ALA A 118 -0.94 -2.00 -9.18
N ALA A 119 -0.27 -1.00 -9.76
CA ALA A 119 -0.96 0.05 -10.50
C ALA A 119 -1.69 -0.52 -11.72
N MET A 120 -1.05 -1.45 -12.43
CA MET A 120 -1.68 -2.10 -13.55
C MET A 120 -2.89 -2.92 -13.11
N GLN A 121 -2.75 -3.68 -12.03
CA GLN A 121 -3.85 -4.50 -11.51
C GLN A 121 -5.02 -3.63 -11.08
N SER A 122 -4.74 -2.52 -10.41
CA SER A 122 -5.78 -1.61 -9.94
C SER A 122 -6.57 -1.03 -11.12
N ARG A 123 -5.89 -0.68 -12.21
CA ARG A 123 -6.57 -0.18 -13.40
C ARG A 123 -7.46 -1.23 -14.04
N LEU A 124 -7.00 -2.48 -14.06
CA LEU A 124 -7.78 -3.57 -14.64
C LEU A 124 -9.05 -3.88 -13.85
N GLU A 125 -9.01 -3.67 -12.53
CA GLU A 125 -10.14 -3.95 -11.64
C GLU A 125 -11.01 -2.73 -11.35
N GLY A 126 -10.63 -1.56 -11.88
CA GLY A 126 -11.31 -0.33 -11.56
C GLY A 126 -12.61 -0.13 -12.31
N PRO A 127 -13.33 0.95 -12.00
CA PRO A 127 -14.61 1.24 -12.63
C PRO A 127 -14.57 1.33 -14.15
N GLU A 128 -13.45 1.80 -14.69
CA GLU A 128 -13.28 1.88 -16.15
C GLU A 128 -13.37 0.52 -16.79
N SER A 129 -12.75 -0.47 -16.16
CA SER A 129 -12.78 -1.84 -16.64
C SER A 129 -14.20 -2.39 -16.64
N ASP A 130 -14.96 -2.09 -15.60
CA ASP A 130 -16.35 -2.51 -15.49
C ASP A 130 -17.22 -1.83 -16.53
N MET A 131 -16.96 -0.58 -16.80
CA MET A 131 -17.74 0.18 -17.78
C MET A 131 -17.50 -0.29 -19.22
N ALA A 132 -16.34 -0.87 -19.47
CA ALA A 132 -16.00 -1.35 -20.82
C ALA A 132 -16.74 -2.62 -21.19
N ARG A 133 -17.39 -3.24 -20.24
CA ARG A 133 -18.16 -4.48 -20.48
C ARG A 133 -19.59 -4.14 -20.83
#